data_bc6d7ea4d351ceed5c09987bdda8fc9f
#
_entry.id   bc6d7ea4d351ceed5c09987bdda8fc9f
#
_cell.length_a   1.000
_cell.length_b   1.000
_cell.length_c   1.000
_cell.angle_alpha   90.00
_cell.angle_beta   90.00
_cell.angle_gamma   90.00
#
_symmetry.space_group_name_H-M   'P 1'
#
loop_
_entity.id
_entity.type
_entity.pdbx_description
1 polymer ?
#
loop_
_entity_poly.entity_id
_entity_poly.type
_entity_poly.pdbx_seq_one_letter_code
_entity_poly.pdbx_strand_id
1 'polypeptide(L)'
;QIAIKDLGHEEPTILLTNHLATSPVKLIGRYAKRMLVENGIADAIEFFHMDALSSAVAMKVNCDLMLTMMASSLYRLLGASIGRGYETARSNHIFRDFVDATATIDLTEKEVIVQFQKRAHNPLLLAAGFDKECLPIPWLANRTLRLVFG
;
A
#
# COMPACT_ATOMS: atom_id res chain seq x y z
N GLN A 1 -21.49 10.66 -26.15
CA GLN A 1 -20.81 9.40 -26.27
C GLN A 1 -19.38 9.65 -26.73
N ILE A 2 -18.39 9.06 -26.06
CA ILE A 2 -16.97 9.18 -26.36
C ILE A 2 -16.46 7.76 -26.58
N ALA A 3 -15.84 7.50 -27.74
CA ALA A 3 -15.16 6.25 -28.02
C ALA A 3 -13.65 6.47 -27.88
N ILE A 4 -13.00 5.65 -27.06
CA ILE A 4 -11.56 5.71 -26.79
C ILE A 4 -10.95 4.49 -27.48
N LYS A 5 -10.03 4.72 -28.44
CA LYS A 5 -9.26 3.68 -29.13
C LYS A 5 -7.80 3.72 -28.72
N ASP A 6 -7.10 2.63 -28.95
CA ASP A 6 -5.62 2.52 -28.84
C ASP A 6 -5.05 2.64 -27.42
N LEU A 7 -5.82 2.24 -26.39
CA LEU A 7 -5.35 2.10 -25.02
C LEU A 7 -4.93 0.66 -24.66
N GLY A 8 -4.47 -0.12 -25.65
CA GLY A 8 -4.03 -1.51 -25.42
C GLY A 8 -5.16 -2.56 -25.40
N HIS A 9 -6.39 -2.17 -25.76
CA HIS A 9 -7.53 -3.07 -25.96
C HIS A 9 -7.89 -3.14 -27.43
N GLU A 10 -8.22 -4.33 -27.92
CA GLU A 10 -8.65 -4.55 -29.31
C GLU A 10 -9.98 -3.83 -29.62
N GLU A 11 -10.86 -3.75 -28.63
CA GLU A 11 -12.16 -3.08 -28.74
C GLU A 11 -12.12 -1.67 -28.15
N PRO A 12 -12.82 -0.69 -28.76
CA PRO A 12 -12.89 0.66 -28.24
C PRO A 12 -13.70 0.71 -26.94
N THR A 13 -13.18 1.39 -25.92
CA THR A 13 -13.94 1.68 -24.70
C THR A 13 -14.93 2.82 -24.97
N ILE A 14 -16.22 2.57 -24.70
CA ILE A 14 -17.28 3.56 -24.90
C ILE A 14 -17.64 4.19 -23.56
N LEU A 15 -17.49 5.53 -23.46
CA LEU A 15 -17.87 6.32 -22.32
C LEU A 15 -19.17 7.07 -22.60
N LEU A 16 -20.21 6.85 -21.80
CA LEU A 16 -21.46 7.59 -21.84
C LEU A 16 -21.46 8.68 -20.77
N THR A 17 -21.87 9.89 -21.13
CA THR A 17 -21.93 11.03 -20.22
C THR A 17 -23.10 11.95 -20.56
N ASN A 18 -23.65 12.57 -19.52
CA ASN A 18 -24.60 13.67 -19.62
C ASN A 18 -23.93 15.05 -19.38
N HIS A 19 -22.63 15.08 -19.11
CA HIS A 19 -21.86 16.31 -18.92
C HIS A 19 -21.40 16.90 -20.26
N LEU A 20 -22.31 17.49 -21.03
CA LEU A 20 -22.04 17.99 -22.39
C LEU A 20 -21.10 19.22 -22.41
N ALA A 21 -21.03 19.97 -21.30
CA ALA A 21 -20.17 21.15 -21.18
C ALA A 21 -18.70 20.81 -20.79
N THR A 22 -18.39 19.54 -20.49
CA THR A 22 -17.05 19.14 -20.06
C THR A 22 -16.27 18.58 -21.24
N SER A 23 -15.01 19.00 -21.40
CA SER A 23 -14.17 18.50 -22.49
C SER A 23 -13.96 16.98 -22.40
N PRO A 24 -13.88 16.26 -23.53
CA PRO A 24 -13.63 14.81 -23.58
C PRO A 24 -12.39 14.37 -22.77
N VAL A 25 -11.31 15.13 -22.86
CA VAL A 25 -10.06 14.84 -22.12
C VAL A 25 -10.27 14.84 -20.60
N LYS A 26 -11.02 15.80 -20.05
CA LYS A 26 -11.36 15.83 -18.62
C LYS A 26 -12.26 14.66 -18.23
N LEU A 27 -13.19 14.26 -19.09
CA LEU A 27 -14.09 13.12 -18.84
C LEU A 27 -13.31 11.80 -18.85
N ILE A 28 -12.41 11.62 -19.79
CA ILE A 28 -11.51 10.45 -19.86
C ILE A 28 -10.63 10.40 -18.61
N GLY A 29 -10.03 11.52 -18.18
CA GLY A 29 -9.23 11.59 -16.96
C GLY A 29 -10.01 11.29 -15.68
N ARG A 30 -11.30 11.68 -15.60
CA ARG A 30 -12.19 11.28 -14.49
C ARG A 30 -12.49 9.78 -14.52
N TYR A 31 -12.74 9.23 -15.69
CA TYR A 31 -13.00 7.80 -15.85
C TYR A 31 -11.76 6.96 -15.51
N ALA A 32 -10.58 7.39 -15.93
CA ALA A 32 -9.33 6.72 -15.59
C ALA A 32 -9.08 6.65 -14.08
N LYS A 33 -9.54 7.65 -13.30
CA LYS A 33 -9.45 7.61 -11.83
C LYS A 33 -10.29 6.48 -11.21
N ARG A 34 -11.34 6.00 -11.88
CA ARG A 34 -12.12 4.85 -11.44
C ARG A 34 -11.26 3.58 -11.40
N MET A 35 -10.37 3.40 -12.36
CA MET A 35 -9.44 2.27 -12.38
C MET A 35 -8.57 2.20 -11.12
N LEU A 36 -8.26 3.33 -10.49
CA LEU A 36 -7.51 3.34 -9.23
C LEU A 36 -8.30 2.70 -8.08
N VAL A 37 -9.62 2.91 -8.06
CA VAL A 37 -10.50 2.28 -7.05
C VAL A 37 -10.62 0.79 -7.33
N GLU A 38 -10.82 0.40 -8.60
CA GLU A 38 -10.91 -1.00 -9.02
C GLU A 38 -9.61 -1.74 -8.72
N ASN A 39 -8.45 -1.15 -9.03
CA ASN A 39 -7.14 -1.72 -8.68
C ASN A 39 -6.94 -1.82 -7.17
N GLY A 40 -7.44 -0.85 -6.40
CA GLY A 40 -7.39 -0.89 -4.93
C GLY A 40 -8.23 -2.01 -4.34
N ILE A 41 -9.42 -2.25 -4.90
CA ILE A 41 -10.30 -3.37 -4.50
C ILE A 41 -9.65 -4.69 -4.90
N ALA A 42 -9.12 -4.81 -6.12
CA ALA A 42 -8.41 -6.00 -6.57
C ALA A 42 -7.22 -6.34 -5.67
N ASP A 43 -6.40 -5.35 -5.30
CA ASP A 43 -5.27 -5.53 -4.37
C ASP A 43 -5.76 -5.98 -2.97
N ALA A 44 -6.87 -5.42 -2.49
CA ALA A 44 -7.47 -5.83 -1.22
C ALA A 44 -8.00 -7.27 -1.24
N ILE A 45 -8.55 -7.72 -2.37
CA ILE A 45 -9.00 -9.10 -2.55
C ILE A 45 -7.81 -10.04 -2.70
N GLU A 46 -6.88 -9.74 -3.62
CA GLU A 46 -5.77 -10.62 -3.98
C GLU A 46 -4.75 -10.78 -2.84
N PHE A 47 -4.47 -9.73 -2.09
CA PHE A 47 -3.43 -9.73 -1.06
C PHE A 47 -3.98 -9.86 0.36
N PHE A 48 -5.06 -9.14 0.67
CA PHE A 48 -5.64 -9.14 2.02
C PHE A 48 -6.84 -10.09 2.17
N HIS A 49 -7.25 -10.79 1.10
CA HIS A 49 -8.40 -11.72 1.10
C HIS A 49 -9.69 -11.08 1.61
N MET A 50 -9.94 -9.83 1.19
CA MET A 50 -11.11 -9.05 1.64
C MET A 50 -12.46 -9.70 1.30
N ASP A 51 -12.50 -10.57 0.30
CA ASP A 51 -13.67 -11.35 -0.13
C ASP A 51 -13.91 -12.63 0.67
N ALA A 52 -12.93 -13.05 1.49
CA ALA A 52 -13.06 -14.21 2.35
C ALA A 52 -13.79 -13.84 3.63
N LEU A 53 -15.02 -14.34 3.82
CA LEU A 53 -15.78 -14.10 5.03
C LEU A 53 -15.15 -14.84 6.22
N SER A 54 -14.67 -14.10 7.21
CA SER A 54 -14.08 -14.65 8.43
C SER A 54 -15.11 -15.23 9.39
N SER A 55 -16.40 -14.87 9.25
CA SER A 55 -17.47 -15.22 10.17
C SER A 55 -18.85 -15.03 9.53
N ALA A 56 -19.85 -15.74 10.04
CA ALA A 56 -21.26 -15.49 9.75
C ALA A 56 -21.84 -14.28 10.50
N VAL A 57 -21.07 -13.67 11.41
CA VAL A 57 -21.51 -12.53 12.20
C VAL A 57 -21.12 -11.22 11.49
N ALA A 58 -22.10 -10.44 11.05
CA ALA A 58 -21.89 -9.22 10.28
C ALA A 58 -20.94 -8.20 10.95
N MET A 59 -20.99 -8.07 12.26
CA MET A 59 -20.08 -7.17 13.01
C MET A 59 -18.61 -7.59 12.90
N LYS A 60 -18.33 -8.91 12.93
CA LYS A 60 -16.97 -9.42 12.77
C LYS A 60 -16.47 -9.17 11.34
N VAL A 61 -17.31 -9.44 10.34
CA VAL A 61 -16.97 -9.15 8.93
C VAL A 61 -16.67 -7.66 8.73
N ASN A 62 -17.48 -6.78 9.31
CA ASN A 62 -17.25 -5.35 9.23
C ASN A 62 -15.92 -4.93 9.90
N CYS A 63 -15.59 -5.52 11.05
CA CYS A 63 -14.30 -5.29 11.71
C CYS A 63 -13.13 -5.72 10.82
N ASP A 64 -13.20 -6.90 10.19
CA ASP A 64 -12.16 -7.40 9.30
C ASP A 64 -12.00 -6.53 8.06
N LEU A 65 -13.09 -6.04 7.48
CA LEU A 65 -13.05 -5.08 6.37
C LEU A 65 -12.35 -3.79 6.78
N MET A 66 -12.65 -3.24 7.95
CA MET A 66 -12.00 -2.04 8.46
C MET A 66 -10.49 -2.27 8.69
N LEU A 67 -10.11 -3.41 9.26
CA LEU A 67 -8.70 -3.78 9.46
C LEU A 67 -7.97 -3.92 8.11
N THR A 68 -8.61 -4.54 7.12
CA THR A 68 -8.09 -4.64 5.75
C THR A 68 -7.85 -3.26 5.13
N MET A 69 -8.80 -2.33 5.27
CA MET A 69 -8.65 -0.97 4.76
C MET A 69 -7.51 -0.21 5.47
N MET A 70 -7.38 -0.39 6.78
CA MET A 70 -6.26 0.19 7.55
C MET A 70 -4.92 -0.39 7.08
N ALA A 71 -4.81 -1.71 6.98
CA ALA A 71 -3.61 -2.39 6.49
C ALA A 71 -3.23 -1.91 5.07
N SER A 72 -4.18 -1.89 4.14
CA SER A 72 -3.97 -1.37 2.78
C SER A 72 -3.48 0.08 2.78
N SER A 73 -4.00 0.91 3.68
CA SER A 73 -3.56 2.31 3.82
C SER A 73 -2.12 2.41 4.33
N LEU A 74 -1.72 1.56 5.29
CA LEU A 74 -0.34 1.50 5.78
C LEU A 74 0.64 1.07 4.69
N TYR A 75 0.29 0.09 3.85
CA TYR A 75 1.12 -0.30 2.70
C TYR A 75 1.28 0.84 1.69
N ARG A 76 0.23 1.59 1.41
CA ARG A 76 0.29 2.77 0.54
C ARG A 76 1.15 3.87 1.12
N LEU A 77 1.06 4.13 2.43
CA LEU A 77 1.92 5.08 3.13
C LEU A 77 3.38 4.65 3.07
N LEU A 78 3.66 3.36 3.30
CA LEU A 78 5.01 2.82 3.18
C LEU A 78 5.55 2.99 1.76
N GLY A 79 4.78 2.62 0.73
CA GLY A 79 5.16 2.82 -0.66
C GLY A 79 5.44 4.28 -1.00
N ALA A 80 4.58 5.20 -0.53
CA ALA A 80 4.77 6.64 -0.71
C ALA A 80 6.03 7.16 0.00
N SER A 81 6.34 6.66 1.20
CA SER A 81 7.54 7.03 1.97
C SER A 81 8.81 6.53 1.31
N ILE A 82 8.79 5.34 0.71
CA ILE A 82 9.93 4.78 -0.02
C ILE A 82 10.15 5.56 -1.34
N GLY A 83 9.08 5.94 -2.03
CA GLY A 83 9.15 6.60 -3.33
C GLY A 83 9.66 5.67 -4.45
N ARG A 84 10.27 6.26 -5.48
CA ARG A 84 11.00 5.55 -6.55
C ARG A 84 10.18 4.50 -7.30
N GLY A 85 8.89 4.78 -7.50
CA GLY A 85 7.95 3.89 -8.21
C GLY A 85 7.13 2.98 -7.29
N TYR A 86 7.42 2.96 -5.98
CA TYR A 86 6.63 2.20 -5.00
C TYR A 86 5.35 2.90 -4.57
N GLU A 87 5.16 4.18 -4.94
CA GLU A 87 3.94 4.97 -4.64
C GLU A 87 2.67 4.35 -5.26
N THR A 88 2.85 3.64 -6.37
CA THR A 88 1.77 2.97 -7.09
C THR A 88 1.92 1.44 -7.09
N ALA A 89 2.88 0.91 -6.34
CA ALA A 89 3.10 -0.53 -6.25
C ALA A 89 1.94 -1.23 -5.53
N ARG A 90 1.66 -2.47 -5.93
CA ARG A 90 0.71 -3.33 -5.25
C ARG A 90 1.25 -3.79 -3.89
N SER A 91 0.36 -4.09 -2.95
CA SER A 91 0.73 -4.50 -1.59
C SER A 91 1.61 -5.74 -1.56
N ASN A 92 1.40 -6.71 -2.45
CA ASN A 92 2.24 -7.91 -2.55
C ASN A 92 3.70 -7.60 -2.90
N HIS A 93 3.97 -6.59 -3.74
CA HIS A 93 5.34 -6.17 -4.07
C HIS A 93 6.01 -5.51 -2.86
N ILE A 94 5.28 -4.60 -2.18
CA ILE A 94 5.78 -3.94 -0.98
C ILE A 94 6.06 -4.96 0.14
N PHE A 95 5.16 -5.93 0.32
CA PHE A 95 5.34 -7.02 1.28
C PHE A 95 6.63 -7.81 0.98
N ARG A 96 6.75 -8.35 -0.23
CA ARG A 96 7.88 -9.16 -0.64
C ARG A 96 9.21 -8.40 -0.51
N ASP A 97 9.23 -7.13 -0.92
CA ASP A 97 10.46 -6.37 -1.05
C ASP A 97 10.91 -5.74 0.28
N PHE A 98 9.98 -5.42 1.20
CA PHE A 98 10.29 -4.67 2.41
C PHE A 98 9.77 -5.29 3.72
N VAL A 99 8.59 -5.93 3.72
CA VAL A 99 7.94 -6.41 4.95
C VAL A 99 8.34 -7.85 5.27
N ASP A 100 8.34 -8.74 4.27
CA ASP A 100 8.78 -10.13 4.41
C ASP A 100 10.31 -10.20 4.53
N ALA A 101 10.83 -9.77 5.67
CA ALA A 101 12.24 -9.64 5.95
C ALA A 101 12.61 -10.30 7.28
N THR A 102 13.74 -11.00 7.29
CA THR A 102 14.31 -11.55 8.53
C THR A 102 15.09 -10.46 9.26
N ALA A 103 14.87 -10.36 10.56
CA ALA A 103 15.59 -9.43 11.42
C ALA A 103 15.91 -10.07 12.77
N THR A 104 16.95 -9.57 13.42
CA THR A 104 17.26 -9.83 14.82
C THR A 104 16.75 -8.67 15.67
N ILE A 105 16.12 -8.96 16.80
CA ILE A 105 15.60 -7.93 17.69
C ILE A 105 16.39 -7.99 19.00
N ASP A 106 17.09 -6.91 19.31
CA ASP A 106 17.81 -6.73 20.54
C ASP A 106 17.08 -5.74 21.47
N LEU A 107 16.74 -6.19 22.66
CA LEU A 107 16.06 -5.40 23.66
C LEU A 107 17.05 -4.93 24.71
N THR A 108 17.29 -3.62 24.77
CA THR A 108 18.06 -2.97 25.83
C THR A 108 17.14 -2.24 26.81
N GLU A 109 17.67 -1.67 27.88
CA GLU A 109 16.87 -0.88 28.79
C GLU A 109 16.22 0.35 28.17
N LYS A 110 16.86 0.95 27.14
CA LYS A 110 16.45 2.21 26.53
C LYS A 110 15.95 2.06 25.09
N GLU A 111 16.40 1.03 24.38
CA GLU A 111 16.18 0.89 22.94
C GLU A 111 15.67 -0.51 22.59
N VAL A 112 14.92 -0.56 21.50
CA VAL A 112 14.58 -1.76 20.74
C VAL A 112 15.29 -1.64 19.41
N ILE A 113 16.33 -2.45 19.18
CA ILE A 113 17.12 -2.43 17.97
C ILE A 113 16.63 -3.57 17.09
N VAL A 114 16.13 -3.24 15.89
CA VAL A 114 15.72 -4.21 14.86
C VAL A 114 16.76 -4.20 13.76
N GLN A 115 17.58 -5.24 13.71
CA GLN A 115 18.65 -5.39 12.74
C GLN A 115 18.19 -6.30 11.61
N PHE A 116 17.92 -5.72 10.45
CA PHE A 116 17.53 -6.44 9.25
C PHE A 116 18.74 -7.09 8.58
N GLN A 117 18.54 -8.30 8.07
CA GLN A 117 19.54 -8.95 7.24
C GLN A 117 19.72 -8.19 5.93
N LYS A 118 20.91 -8.34 5.33
CA LYS A 118 21.25 -7.71 4.04
C LYS A 118 20.30 -8.18 2.94
N ARG A 119 19.64 -7.22 2.26
CA ARG A 119 18.75 -7.46 1.13
C ARG A 119 18.97 -6.42 0.04
N ALA A 120 18.63 -6.79 -1.20
CA ALA A 120 18.80 -5.91 -2.36
C ALA A 120 18.03 -4.56 -2.24
N HIS A 121 16.92 -4.54 -1.48
CA HIS A 121 16.06 -3.37 -1.32
C HIS A 121 16.39 -2.52 -0.08
N ASN A 122 17.27 -2.97 0.83
CA ASN A 122 17.68 -2.18 2.01
C ASN A 122 18.20 -0.76 1.65
N PRO A 123 18.96 -0.57 0.55
CA PRO A 123 19.39 0.78 0.17
C PRO A 123 18.25 1.76 -0.10
N LEU A 124 17.06 1.29 -0.48
CA LEU A 124 15.90 2.14 -0.68
C LEU A 124 15.32 2.64 0.64
N LEU A 125 15.30 1.79 1.67
CA LEU A 125 14.87 2.15 3.02
C LEU A 125 15.84 3.14 3.66
N LEU A 126 17.16 2.95 3.47
CA LEU A 126 18.19 3.90 3.89
C LEU A 126 18.04 5.25 3.20
N ALA A 127 17.81 5.24 1.88
CA ALA A 127 17.60 6.47 1.11
C ALA A 127 16.32 7.21 1.51
N ALA A 128 15.29 6.49 1.95
CA ALA A 128 14.06 7.04 2.51
C ALA A 128 14.20 7.51 3.98
N GLY A 129 15.34 7.24 4.62
CA GLY A 129 15.66 7.74 5.97
C GLY A 129 15.11 6.91 7.12
N PHE A 130 14.65 5.69 6.87
CA PHE A 130 14.10 4.81 7.93
C PHE A 130 15.10 4.46 9.02
N ASP A 131 16.39 4.51 8.75
CA ASP A 131 17.47 4.31 9.74
C ASP A 131 17.64 5.47 10.70
N LYS A 132 17.16 6.65 10.33
CA LYS A 132 17.29 7.90 11.10
C LYS A 132 16.10 8.15 12.01
N GLU A 133 14.98 7.48 11.78
CA GLU A 133 13.79 7.65 12.59
C GLU A 133 13.94 6.87 13.89
N CYS A 134 13.80 7.60 15.00
CA CYS A 134 13.80 7.06 16.36
C CYS A 134 12.42 7.29 16.95
N LEU A 135 11.59 6.25 17.00
CA LEU A 135 10.22 6.34 17.47
C LEU A 135 10.10 5.75 18.88
N PRO A 136 9.56 6.50 19.87
CA PRO A 136 9.28 5.94 21.18
C PRO A 136 8.14 4.92 21.08
N ILE A 137 8.29 3.78 21.77
CA ILE A 137 7.27 2.74 21.85
C ILE A 137 6.57 2.84 23.22
N PRO A 138 5.39 3.48 23.30
CA PRO A 138 4.74 3.78 24.59
C PRO A 138 4.46 2.55 25.45
N TRP A 139 4.05 1.44 24.85
CA TRP A 139 3.74 0.19 25.56
C TRP A 139 4.96 -0.65 25.97
N LEU A 140 6.17 -0.24 25.55
CA LEU A 140 7.45 -0.83 25.97
C LEU A 140 8.28 0.16 26.80
N ALA A 141 7.65 0.79 27.79
CA ALA A 141 8.28 1.76 28.69
C ALA A 141 8.97 2.94 27.94
N ASN A 142 8.38 3.40 26.84
CA ASN A 142 8.91 4.45 25.97
C ASN A 142 10.33 4.17 25.43
N ARG A 143 10.71 2.91 25.29
CA ARG A 143 11.96 2.54 24.62
C ARG A 143 11.94 3.06 23.19
N THR A 144 13.08 3.49 22.71
CA THR A 144 13.20 4.03 21.34
C THR A 144 13.40 2.90 20.35
N LEU A 145 12.56 2.85 19.33
CA LEU A 145 12.75 1.93 18.19
C LEU A 145 13.85 2.45 17.29
N ARG A 146 14.82 1.60 16.98
CA ARG A 146 15.90 1.86 16.04
C ARG A 146 15.98 0.75 15.01
N LEU A 147 15.93 1.14 13.73
CA LEU A 147 16.04 0.21 12.60
C LEU A 147 17.47 0.25 12.06
N VAL A 148 18.06 -0.92 11.84
CA VAL A 148 19.41 -1.08 11.31
C VAL A 148 19.32 -1.99 10.07
N PHE A 149 19.83 -1.53 8.95
CA PHE A 149 19.82 -2.27 7.68
C PHE A 149 21.23 -2.73 7.34
N GLY A 150 21.40 -4.06 7.18
CA GLY A 150 22.67 -4.68 6.80
C GLY A 150 23.03 -4.51 5.31
#